data_104c028409ef90366caa8583f3047d96
#
_entry.id   104c028409ef90366caa8583f3047d96
#
_cell.length_a   1.000
_cell.length_b   1.000
_cell.length_c   1.000
_cell.angle_alpha   90.00
_cell.angle_beta   90.00
_cell.angle_gamma   90.00
#
_symmetry.space_group_name_H-M   'P 1'
#
loop_
_entity.id
_entity.type
_entity.pdbx_description
1 polymer ?
#
loop_
_entity_poly.entity_id
_entity_poly.type
_entity_poly.pdbx_seq_one_letter_code
_entity_poly.pdbx_strand_id
1 'polypeptide(L)'
;MKVAVAAERFPGERRVALVPAAIAPLKKACGGLPGGIEVLVESGAGEAAGFSDDAYRAAGAEIVSREDVFAADCVLAVRTAGACGDSWCSDRDRIRPGLVIIGLCDPLSTPEACREAAERGATLFSLELVPRITRAQSMDVLSSQANIAGYRAVLVAATSLPRILPMMTTAAGTVSPAKALILGAGVAGLQAIATAKRLGAQVSAYDVRPAVKEQVQSLGAKFVELPLETGTSEAAGGYAKAMGEEFYAKQRELLGKVVADSDIVICTALIPGQKAPVLVTREMVSRMRPGSVIVDMAAERGGNCEGSAPDDTVIIDGVTILGPTNLAAEVPCHTSQLYAKNIATFLGHLATCGFPEIAADDEICRDTLVAKGGQIVHPKVRERAGLAPLEEKP
;
A
#
# COMPACT_ATOMS: atom_id res chain seq x y z
N MET A 1 28.15 -7.76 7.53
CA MET A 1 27.42 -7.02 6.49
C MET A 1 26.72 -5.81 7.14
N LYS A 2 26.75 -4.62 6.50
CA LYS A 2 26.09 -3.40 6.99
C LYS A 2 24.72 -3.24 6.33
N VAL A 3 23.67 -3.20 7.14
CA VAL A 3 22.28 -2.97 6.74
C VAL A 3 21.86 -1.60 7.26
N ALA A 4 21.55 -0.67 6.38
CA ALA A 4 21.24 0.69 6.74
C ALA A 4 19.75 1.02 6.51
N VAL A 5 19.20 1.88 7.35
CA VAL A 5 17.83 2.39 7.27
C VAL A 5 17.87 3.86 6.88
N ALA A 6 17.28 4.20 5.74
CA ALA A 6 17.21 5.58 5.27
C ALA A 6 16.06 6.35 5.93
N ALA A 7 16.25 7.64 6.16
CA ALA A 7 15.15 8.56 6.44
C ALA A 7 14.36 8.82 5.15
N GLU A 8 13.05 8.74 5.24
CA GLU A 8 12.18 8.97 4.08
C GLU A 8 12.21 10.44 3.63
N ARG A 9 12.18 10.65 2.32
CA ARG A 9 12.24 11.98 1.70
C ARG A 9 11.00 12.34 0.88
N PHE A 10 10.12 11.36 0.64
CA PHE A 10 8.85 11.62 -0.05
C PHE A 10 7.99 12.57 0.79
N PRO A 11 7.40 13.62 0.20
CA PRO A 11 6.55 14.55 0.93
C PRO A 11 5.40 13.86 1.66
N GLY A 12 5.25 14.14 2.96
CA GLY A 12 4.22 13.51 3.78
C GLY A 12 4.51 12.07 4.22
N GLU A 13 5.62 11.45 3.80
CA GLU A 13 6.01 10.14 4.33
C GLU A 13 6.56 10.29 5.75
N ARG A 14 5.99 9.51 6.67
CA ARG A 14 6.31 9.57 8.10
C ARG A 14 6.71 8.22 8.66
N ARG A 15 6.61 7.17 7.85
CA ARG A 15 7.00 5.81 8.24
C ARG A 15 8.53 5.68 8.21
N VAL A 16 9.02 4.63 8.85
CA VAL A 16 10.42 4.20 8.77
C VAL A 16 10.46 2.69 8.49
N ALA A 17 11.44 2.26 7.70
CA ALA A 17 11.52 0.88 7.23
C ALA A 17 11.80 -0.14 8.34
N LEU A 18 12.51 0.25 9.39
CA LEU A 18 12.83 -0.61 10.53
C LEU A 18 12.62 0.17 11.83
N VAL A 19 11.97 -0.44 12.81
CA VAL A 19 11.78 0.13 14.15
C VAL A 19 12.74 -0.51 15.16
N PRO A 20 13.07 0.16 16.31
CA PRO A 20 14.01 -0.39 17.30
C PRO A 20 13.71 -1.83 17.72
N ALA A 21 12.42 -2.15 17.97
CA ALA A 21 11.99 -3.49 18.39
C ALA A 21 12.24 -4.59 17.35
N ALA A 22 12.42 -4.23 16.06
CA ALA A 22 12.66 -5.19 14.98
C ALA A 22 14.15 -5.50 14.75
N ILE A 23 15.08 -4.75 15.39
CA ILE A 23 16.53 -4.91 15.18
C ILE A 23 17.03 -6.28 15.69
N ALA A 24 16.69 -6.66 16.91
CA ALA A 24 17.13 -7.95 17.45
C ALA A 24 16.54 -9.15 16.69
N PRO A 25 15.23 -9.18 16.34
CA PRO A 25 14.66 -10.19 15.43
C PRO A 25 15.37 -10.25 14.07
N LEU A 26 15.68 -9.10 13.47
CA LEU A 26 16.38 -9.03 12.19
C LEU A 26 17.80 -9.61 12.29
N LYS A 27 18.58 -9.20 13.30
CA LYS A 27 19.92 -9.75 13.55
C LYS A 27 19.88 -11.27 13.73
N LYS A 28 18.88 -11.78 14.42
CA LYS A 28 18.67 -13.22 14.60
C LYS A 28 18.33 -13.91 13.28
N ALA A 29 17.42 -13.35 12.48
CA ALA A 29 17.02 -13.91 11.19
C ALA A 29 18.19 -13.96 10.19
N CYS A 30 19.09 -12.99 10.23
CA CYS A 30 20.28 -12.90 9.39
C CYS A 30 21.55 -13.55 10.03
N GLY A 31 21.40 -14.27 11.14
CA GLY A 31 22.53 -14.88 11.84
C GLY A 31 23.29 -15.96 11.07
N GLY A 32 22.72 -16.48 9.97
CA GLY A 32 23.42 -17.39 9.05
C GLY A 32 24.39 -16.71 8.08
N LEU A 33 24.37 -15.38 7.98
CA LEU A 33 25.31 -14.64 7.15
C LEU A 33 26.69 -14.58 7.80
N PRO A 34 27.78 -14.70 7.01
CA PRO A 34 29.15 -14.60 7.54
C PRO A 34 29.37 -13.29 8.30
N GLY A 35 29.70 -13.39 9.59
CA GLY A 35 29.90 -12.24 10.49
C GLY A 35 28.62 -11.52 10.91
N GLY A 36 27.44 -12.04 10.58
CA GLY A 36 26.15 -11.44 10.93
C GLY A 36 25.89 -10.08 10.26
N ILE A 37 25.00 -9.29 10.85
CA ILE A 37 24.69 -7.94 10.34
C ILE A 37 24.92 -6.85 11.41
N GLU A 38 25.43 -5.71 10.96
CA GLU A 38 25.42 -4.43 11.67
C GLU A 38 24.26 -3.59 11.14
N VAL A 39 23.49 -2.98 12.04
CA VAL A 39 22.36 -2.14 11.69
C VAL A 39 22.75 -0.68 11.87
N LEU A 40 22.70 0.08 10.80
CA LEU A 40 22.90 1.51 10.73
C LEU A 40 21.55 2.20 10.56
N VAL A 41 21.32 3.35 11.17
CA VAL A 41 20.09 4.12 11.01
C VAL A 41 20.44 5.58 10.76
N GLU A 42 19.89 6.18 9.71
CA GLU A 42 20.06 7.61 9.47
C GLU A 42 19.51 8.41 10.65
N SER A 43 20.26 9.41 11.11
CA SER A 43 19.81 10.28 12.20
C SER A 43 18.44 10.88 11.90
N GLY A 44 17.52 10.78 12.86
CA GLY A 44 16.16 11.27 12.74
C GLY A 44 15.21 10.40 11.91
N ALA A 45 15.66 9.28 11.32
CA ALA A 45 14.83 8.45 10.43
C ALA A 45 13.51 7.98 11.07
N GLY A 46 13.52 7.72 12.38
CA GLY A 46 12.33 7.23 13.10
C GLY A 46 11.48 8.30 13.77
N GLU A 47 11.93 9.56 13.82
CA GLU A 47 11.30 10.61 14.64
C GLU A 47 9.83 10.85 14.29
N ALA A 48 9.50 10.95 12.99
CA ALA A 48 8.13 11.15 12.52
C ALA A 48 7.20 9.97 12.86
N ALA A 49 7.76 8.79 13.13
CA ALA A 49 7.03 7.59 13.58
C ALA A 49 7.04 7.41 15.10
N GLY A 50 7.70 8.33 15.85
CA GLY A 50 7.80 8.30 17.31
C GLY A 50 8.95 7.46 17.86
N PHE A 51 9.98 7.16 17.06
CA PHE A 51 11.16 6.40 17.45
C PHE A 51 12.40 7.29 17.42
N SER A 52 12.96 7.61 18.61
CA SER A 52 14.15 8.46 18.74
C SER A 52 15.43 7.71 18.36
N ASP A 53 16.47 8.47 18.00
CA ASP A 53 17.83 7.95 17.77
C ASP A 53 18.35 7.17 18.99
N ASP A 54 18.03 7.62 20.22
CA ASP A 54 18.43 6.92 21.44
C ASP A 54 17.75 5.55 21.59
N ALA A 55 16.50 5.42 21.17
CA ALA A 55 15.81 4.13 21.14
C ALA A 55 16.48 3.14 20.17
N TYR A 56 16.97 3.63 19.02
CA TYR A 56 17.74 2.82 18.07
C TYR A 56 19.10 2.42 18.64
N ARG A 57 19.84 3.35 19.29
CA ARG A 57 21.11 3.03 19.97
C ARG A 57 20.91 1.98 21.05
N ALA A 58 19.88 2.12 21.89
CA ALA A 58 19.54 1.16 22.93
C ALA A 58 19.19 -0.24 22.36
N ALA A 59 18.63 -0.30 21.15
CA ALA A 59 18.35 -1.55 20.44
C ALA A 59 19.58 -2.13 19.71
N GLY A 60 20.73 -1.46 19.77
CA GLY A 60 22.00 -1.92 19.20
C GLY A 60 22.18 -1.56 17.72
N ALA A 61 21.61 -0.44 17.27
CA ALA A 61 21.94 0.20 16.00
C ALA A 61 22.97 1.34 16.21
N GLU A 62 23.70 1.65 15.16
CA GLU A 62 24.53 2.84 15.06
C GLU A 62 23.77 3.94 14.33
N ILE A 63 23.82 5.19 14.82
CA ILE A 63 23.23 6.34 14.18
C ILE A 63 24.28 7.01 13.29
N VAL A 64 23.94 7.19 12.03
CA VAL A 64 24.87 7.59 10.98
C VAL A 64 24.31 8.71 10.10
N SER A 65 25.16 9.26 9.22
CA SER A 65 24.75 10.23 8.19
C SER A 65 24.07 9.53 7.00
N ARG A 66 23.40 10.32 6.12
CA ARG A 66 22.83 9.77 4.88
C ARG A 66 23.91 9.21 3.95
N GLU A 67 25.07 9.83 3.89
CA GLU A 67 26.22 9.33 3.13
C GLU A 67 26.64 7.94 3.57
N ASP A 68 26.70 7.70 4.88
CA ASP A 68 27.05 6.40 5.46
C ASP A 68 25.96 5.35 5.18
N VAL A 69 24.68 5.75 5.12
CA VAL A 69 23.58 4.87 4.74
C VAL A 69 23.81 4.30 3.34
N PHE A 70 24.16 5.14 2.35
CA PHE A 70 24.41 4.70 0.98
C PHE A 70 25.80 4.06 0.78
N ALA A 71 26.69 4.19 1.77
CA ALA A 71 27.94 3.45 1.84
C ALA A 71 27.80 2.02 2.43
N ALA A 72 26.63 1.67 2.97
CA ALA A 72 26.34 0.33 3.49
C ALA A 72 26.18 -0.71 2.36
N ASP A 73 26.09 -1.99 2.74
CA ASP A 73 25.90 -3.09 1.77
C ASP A 73 24.43 -3.21 1.32
N CYS A 74 23.49 -2.88 2.21
CA CYS A 74 22.05 -2.96 1.98
C CYS A 74 21.34 -1.75 2.59
N VAL A 75 20.47 -1.11 1.82
CA VAL A 75 19.59 -0.02 2.27
C VAL A 75 18.15 -0.52 2.35
N LEU A 76 17.53 -0.33 3.51
CA LEU A 76 16.11 -0.54 3.75
C LEU A 76 15.41 0.81 3.73
N ALA A 77 14.37 0.94 2.90
CA ALA A 77 13.54 2.13 2.82
C ALA A 77 12.07 1.74 2.75
N VAL A 78 11.17 2.65 3.11
CA VAL A 78 9.74 2.48 2.83
C VAL A 78 9.50 2.74 1.36
N ARG A 79 10.00 3.87 0.85
CA ARG A 79 9.90 4.25 -0.57
C ARG A 79 11.29 4.33 -1.20
N THR A 80 11.42 3.83 -2.41
CA THR A 80 12.64 3.92 -3.20
C THR A 80 12.30 3.98 -4.68
N ALA A 81 13.25 4.33 -5.52
CA ALA A 81 13.08 4.45 -6.98
C ALA A 81 11.77 5.17 -7.34
N GLY A 82 10.93 4.57 -8.15
CA GLY A 82 9.69 5.18 -8.63
C GLY A 82 8.68 5.56 -7.55
N ALA A 83 8.68 4.86 -6.41
CA ALA A 83 7.80 5.20 -5.30
C ALA A 83 8.19 6.50 -4.56
N CYS A 84 9.39 7.04 -4.82
CA CYS A 84 9.86 8.32 -4.27
C CYS A 84 9.45 9.55 -5.10
N GLY A 85 8.93 9.37 -6.31
CA GLY A 85 8.68 10.48 -7.22
C GLY A 85 9.95 11.36 -7.40
N ASP A 86 9.80 12.67 -7.41
CA ASP A 86 10.92 13.63 -7.61
C ASP A 86 12.00 13.53 -6.51
N SER A 87 11.66 13.04 -5.31
CA SER A 87 12.62 12.86 -4.22
C SER A 87 13.72 11.84 -4.54
N TRP A 88 13.48 10.95 -5.51
CA TRP A 88 14.46 9.98 -5.98
C TRP A 88 15.74 10.64 -6.51
N CYS A 89 15.63 11.82 -7.12
CA CYS A 89 16.78 12.54 -7.68
C CYS A 89 17.89 12.82 -6.64
N SER A 90 17.52 12.97 -5.36
CA SER A 90 18.49 13.20 -4.29
C SER A 90 19.30 11.96 -3.89
N ASP A 91 18.78 10.76 -4.13
CA ASP A 91 19.38 9.50 -3.68
C ASP A 91 20.03 8.69 -4.79
N ARG A 92 19.48 8.77 -6.01
CA ARG A 92 20.02 8.04 -7.16
C ARG A 92 21.51 8.29 -7.40
N ASP A 93 22.00 9.51 -7.11
CA ASP A 93 23.40 9.89 -7.32
C ASP A 93 24.35 9.33 -6.25
N ARG A 94 23.79 8.81 -5.12
CA ARG A 94 24.53 8.10 -4.07
C ARG A 94 24.64 6.60 -4.30
N ILE A 95 23.90 6.08 -5.29
CA ILE A 95 23.95 4.65 -5.61
C ILE A 95 25.34 4.30 -6.14
N ARG A 96 25.90 3.24 -5.57
CA ARG A 96 27.16 2.66 -5.98
C ARG A 96 26.96 1.22 -6.47
N PRO A 97 27.84 0.73 -7.35
CA PRO A 97 27.82 -0.67 -7.77
C PRO A 97 27.85 -1.62 -6.57
N GLY A 98 27.00 -2.64 -6.59
CA GLY A 98 26.89 -3.65 -5.55
C GLY A 98 25.98 -3.27 -4.37
N LEU A 99 25.46 -2.03 -4.30
CA LEU A 99 24.47 -1.66 -3.29
C LEU A 99 23.18 -2.45 -3.50
N VAL A 100 22.68 -3.05 -2.43
CA VAL A 100 21.35 -3.66 -2.42
C VAL A 100 20.32 -2.66 -1.84
N ILE A 101 19.19 -2.50 -2.50
CA ILE A 101 18.11 -1.62 -2.05
C ILE A 101 16.82 -2.45 -1.94
N ILE A 102 16.14 -2.36 -0.80
CA ILE A 102 14.90 -3.10 -0.51
C ILE A 102 13.83 -2.10 -0.05
N GLY A 103 12.70 -2.05 -0.75
CA GLY A 103 11.59 -1.16 -0.40
C GLY A 103 10.45 -1.21 -1.41
N LEU A 104 9.54 -0.25 -1.33
CA LEU A 104 8.52 -0.01 -2.35
C LEU A 104 9.17 0.79 -3.49
N CYS A 105 9.04 0.30 -4.72
CA CYS A 105 9.72 0.87 -5.90
C CYS A 105 8.75 1.38 -6.96
N ASP A 106 7.48 1.01 -6.90
CA ASP A 106 6.46 1.18 -7.95
C ASP A 106 6.93 0.75 -9.36
N PRO A 107 7.49 -0.47 -9.49
CA PRO A 107 8.24 -0.86 -10.69
C PRO A 107 7.36 -1.05 -11.94
N LEU A 108 6.05 -1.28 -11.75
CA LEU A 108 5.10 -1.49 -12.84
C LEU A 108 4.54 -0.18 -13.41
N SER A 109 4.62 0.93 -12.67
CA SER A 109 4.13 2.24 -13.13
C SER A 109 5.26 3.18 -13.52
N THR A 110 6.43 3.04 -12.88
CA THR A 110 7.62 3.89 -13.09
C THR A 110 8.88 3.05 -13.28
N PRO A 111 8.91 2.18 -14.31
CA PRO A 111 10.05 1.28 -14.56
C PRO A 111 11.35 2.03 -14.88
N GLU A 112 11.27 3.29 -15.34
CA GLU A 112 12.41 4.15 -15.66
C GLU A 112 13.30 4.42 -14.44
N ALA A 113 12.71 4.72 -13.29
CA ALA A 113 13.44 4.93 -12.05
C ALA A 113 14.16 3.65 -11.57
N CYS A 114 13.53 2.49 -11.79
CA CYS A 114 14.17 1.21 -11.52
C CYS A 114 15.35 0.94 -12.47
N ARG A 115 15.23 1.37 -13.73
CA ARG A 115 16.33 1.30 -14.72
C ARG A 115 17.49 2.20 -14.32
N GLU A 116 17.24 3.42 -13.89
CA GLU A 116 18.29 4.32 -13.39
C GLU A 116 19.08 3.70 -12.23
N ALA A 117 18.39 3.04 -11.28
CA ALA A 117 19.05 2.32 -10.19
C ALA A 117 19.90 1.15 -10.71
N ALA A 118 19.37 0.40 -11.68
CA ALA A 118 20.09 -0.71 -12.30
C ALA A 118 21.36 -0.26 -13.01
N GLU A 119 21.30 0.78 -13.86
CA GLU A 119 22.40 1.34 -14.63
C GLU A 119 23.54 1.85 -13.72
N ARG A 120 23.24 2.25 -12.49
CA ARG A 120 24.21 2.60 -11.45
C ARG A 120 24.79 1.38 -10.70
N GLY A 121 24.34 0.18 -11.04
CA GLY A 121 24.84 -1.08 -10.51
C GLY A 121 24.18 -1.52 -9.21
N ALA A 122 23.03 -0.97 -8.84
CA ALA A 122 22.25 -1.45 -7.70
C ALA A 122 21.59 -2.80 -7.97
N THR A 123 21.43 -3.60 -6.91
CA THR A 123 20.49 -4.72 -6.87
C THR A 123 19.22 -4.21 -6.16
N LEU A 124 18.07 -4.24 -6.85
CA LEU A 124 16.81 -3.67 -6.37
C LEU A 124 15.77 -4.75 -6.14
N PHE A 125 15.24 -4.83 -4.93
CA PHE A 125 14.10 -5.67 -4.56
C PHE A 125 12.86 -4.81 -4.29
N SER A 126 11.74 -5.16 -4.95
CA SER A 126 10.44 -4.53 -4.75
C SER A 126 9.55 -5.37 -3.85
N LEU A 127 9.15 -4.83 -2.71
CA LEU A 127 8.24 -5.48 -1.78
C LEU A 127 6.79 -5.54 -2.28
N GLU A 128 6.43 -4.72 -3.29
CA GLU A 128 5.12 -4.82 -3.96
C GLU A 128 4.97 -6.09 -4.79
N LEU A 129 6.08 -6.71 -5.16
CA LEU A 129 6.09 -7.91 -6.00
C LEU A 129 6.19 -9.21 -5.19
N VAL A 130 6.14 -9.14 -3.86
CA VAL A 130 6.08 -10.34 -3.01
C VAL A 130 4.88 -11.20 -3.45
N PRO A 131 5.11 -12.49 -3.83
CA PRO A 131 4.05 -13.36 -4.32
C PRO A 131 3.05 -13.68 -3.20
N ARG A 132 1.76 -13.77 -3.55
CA ARG A 132 0.69 -14.09 -2.59
C ARG A 132 0.57 -15.58 -2.35
N ILE A 133 1.60 -16.15 -1.77
CA ILE A 133 1.68 -17.57 -1.35
C ILE A 133 1.78 -17.66 0.17
N THR A 134 1.41 -18.80 0.74
CA THR A 134 1.30 -18.97 2.20
C THR A 134 2.60 -18.63 2.92
N ARG A 135 3.77 -19.06 2.41
CA ARG A 135 5.07 -18.80 3.03
C ARG A 135 5.53 -17.34 2.97
N ALA A 136 4.94 -16.52 2.08
CA ALA A 136 5.28 -15.11 1.90
C ALA A 136 4.31 -14.15 2.61
N GLN A 137 3.22 -14.64 3.22
CA GLN A 137 2.20 -13.80 3.87
C GLN A 137 2.77 -12.83 4.91
N SER A 138 3.78 -13.25 5.68
CA SER A 138 4.44 -12.39 6.67
C SER A 138 5.34 -11.31 6.07
N MET A 139 5.60 -11.37 4.76
CA MET A 139 6.40 -10.40 3.99
C MET A 139 5.51 -9.44 3.19
N ASP A 140 4.18 -9.66 3.13
CA ASP A 140 3.22 -8.88 2.32
C ASP A 140 3.00 -7.50 2.92
N VAL A 141 3.79 -6.54 2.44
CA VAL A 141 3.70 -5.13 2.83
C VAL A 141 2.43 -4.47 2.30
N LEU A 142 1.94 -4.87 1.12
CA LEU A 142 0.73 -4.30 0.55
C LEU A 142 -0.46 -4.55 1.45
N SER A 143 -0.63 -5.79 1.94
CA SER A 143 -1.72 -6.14 2.85
C SER A 143 -1.58 -5.45 4.21
N SER A 144 -0.39 -5.41 4.80
CA SER A 144 -0.19 -4.78 6.11
C SER A 144 -0.45 -3.27 6.07
N GLN A 145 -0.01 -2.59 5.02
CA GLN A 145 -0.21 -1.15 4.86
C GLN A 145 -1.65 -0.82 4.45
N ALA A 146 -2.26 -1.59 3.55
CA ALA A 146 -3.66 -1.43 3.15
C ALA A 146 -4.63 -1.57 4.32
N ASN A 147 -4.33 -2.45 5.28
CA ASN A 147 -5.13 -2.62 6.49
C ASN A 147 -5.23 -1.31 7.28
N ILE A 148 -4.08 -0.67 7.57
CA ILE A 148 -4.07 0.61 8.29
C ILE A 148 -4.67 1.73 7.46
N ALA A 149 -4.45 1.75 6.14
CA ALA A 149 -5.04 2.73 5.25
C ALA A 149 -6.58 2.66 5.26
N GLY A 150 -7.16 1.45 5.23
CA GLY A 150 -8.61 1.23 5.35
C GLY A 150 -9.19 1.72 6.69
N TYR A 151 -8.46 1.49 7.79
CA TYR A 151 -8.81 2.06 9.10
C TYR A 151 -8.82 3.60 9.05
N ARG A 152 -7.74 4.19 8.53
CA ARG A 152 -7.59 5.65 8.50
C ARG A 152 -8.61 6.32 7.58
N ALA A 153 -8.95 5.72 6.43
CA ALA A 153 -9.96 6.22 5.51
C ALA A 153 -11.32 6.46 6.20
N VAL A 154 -11.73 5.53 7.07
CA VAL A 154 -12.98 5.69 7.84
C VAL A 154 -12.90 6.87 8.83
N LEU A 155 -11.76 7.05 9.50
CA LEU A 155 -11.58 8.16 10.44
C LEU A 155 -11.56 9.50 9.71
N VAL A 156 -10.94 9.59 8.55
CA VAL A 156 -10.96 10.79 7.69
C VAL A 156 -12.39 11.09 7.25
N ALA A 157 -13.14 10.09 6.79
CA ALA A 157 -14.54 10.25 6.45
C ALA A 157 -15.38 10.73 7.66
N ALA A 158 -15.17 10.12 8.83
CA ALA A 158 -15.91 10.41 10.05
C ALA A 158 -15.69 11.85 10.55
N THR A 159 -14.45 12.37 10.42
CA THR A 159 -14.12 13.74 10.82
C THR A 159 -14.63 14.79 9.84
N SER A 160 -14.80 14.43 8.57
CA SER A 160 -15.30 15.31 7.51
C SER A 160 -16.83 15.31 7.41
N LEU A 161 -17.50 14.26 7.91
CA LEU A 161 -18.94 14.12 7.85
C LEU A 161 -19.61 14.99 8.92
N PRO A 162 -20.56 15.91 8.59
CA PRO A 162 -21.28 16.72 9.57
C PRO A 162 -22.43 15.95 10.24
N ARG A 163 -22.24 14.65 10.50
CA ARG A 163 -23.21 13.74 11.12
C ARG A 163 -22.49 12.76 12.02
N ILE A 164 -23.17 12.29 13.08
CA ILE A 164 -22.64 11.20 13.91
C ILE A 164 -22.78 9.86 13.21
N LEU A 165 -21.86 8.94 13.46
CA LEU A 165 -21.90 7.60 12.87
C LEU A 165 -22.87 6.67 13.58
N PRO A 166 -22.89 6.59 14.94
CA PRO A 166 -23.77 5.65 15.65
C PRO A 166 -25.20 6.17 15.75
N MET A 167 -26.12 5.28 16.04
CA MET A 167 -27.42 5.64 16.54
C MET A 167 -27.25 6.27 17.94
N MET A 168 -27.96 7.36 18.19
CA MET A 168 -27.98 8.02 19.50
C MET A 168 -29.40 8.37 19.91
N THR A 169 -29.78 8.07 21.14
CA THR A 169 -31.08 8.47 21.70
C THR A 169 -30.87 9.43 22.88
N THR A 170 -31.55 10.54 22.85
CA THR A 170 -31.53 11.55 23.90
C THR A 170 -32.98 11.93 24.27
N ALA A 171 -33.16 12.75 25.31
CA ALA A 171 -34.46 13.31 25.66
C ALA A 171 -35.08 14.16 24.53
N ALA A 172 -34.25 14.68 23.61
CA ALA A 172 -34.69 15.44 22.44
C ALA A 172 -35.09 14.58 21.25
N GLY A 173 -34.88 13.25 21.31
CA GLY A 173 -35.23 12.32 20.25
C GLY A 173 -34.07 11.37 19.86
N THR A 174 -34.33 10.58 18.82
CA THR A 174 -33.39 9.58 18.28
C THR A 174 -32.78 10.07 16.97
N VAL A 175 -31.45 10.00 16.88
CA VAL A 175 -30.67 10.23 15.66
C VAL A 175 -30.33 8.88 15.03
N SER A 176 -30.66 8.71 13.75
CA SER A 176 -30.36 7.49 13.00
C SER A 176 -28.85 7.40 12.69
N PRO A 177 -28.30 6.19 12.62
CA PRO A 177 -26.89 5.99 12.27
C PRO A 177 -26.60 6.42 10.84
N ALA A 178 -25.38 6.90 10.59
CA ALA A 178 -24.92 7.19 9.24
C ALA A 178 -24.79 5.89 8.42
N LYS A 179 -25.08 6.00 7.12
CA LYS A 179 -24.95 4.91 6.15
C LYS A 179 -23.59 5.01 5.46
N ALA A 180 -22.79 3.99 5.61
CA ALA A 180 -21.49 3.88 4.96
C ALA A 180 -21.52 2.77 3.88
N LEU A 181 -21.08 3.12 2.67
CA LEU A 181 -20.89 2.20 1.56
C LEU A 181 -19.40 2.04 1.29
N ILE A 182 -18.93 0.80 1.24
CA ILE A 182 -17.54 0.47 0.90
C ILE A 182 -17.53 -0.18 -0.50
N LEU A 183 -16.82 0.43 -1.44
CA LEU A 183 -16.63 -0.05 -2.80
C LEU A 183 -15.25 -0.72 -2.92
N GLY A 184 -15.27 -2.05 -3.04
CA GLY A 184 -14.11 -2.93 -2.92
C GLY A 184 -13.99 -3.53 -1.52
N ALA A 185 -14.00 -4.87 -1.44
CA ALA A 185 -13.85 -5.64 -0.20
C ALA A 185 -12.52 -6.42 -0.18
N GLY A 186 -11.43 -5.77 -0.63
CA GLY A 186 -10.06 -6.23 -0.40
C GLY A 186 -9.62 -5.94 1.04
N VAL A 187 -8.32 -6.06 1.34
CA VAL A 187 -7.79 -5.86 2.70
C VAL A 187 -8.19 -4.50 3.28
N ALA A 188 -8.00 -3.41 2.52
CA ALA A 188 -8.40 -2.06 2.95
C ALA A 188 -9.91 -1.95 3.16
N GLY A 189 -10.71 -2.49 2.23
CA GLY A 189 -12.18 -2.44 2.31
C GLY A 189 -12.73 -3.23 3.49
N LEU A 190 -12.24 -4.44 3.74
CA LEU A 190 -12.65 -5.24 4.90
C LEU A 190 -12.31 -4.55 6.21
N GLN A 191 -11.12 -3.91 6.30
CA GLN A 191 -10.77 -3.13 7.49
C GLN A 191 -11.63 -1.86 7.62
N ALA A 192 -11.95 -1.19 6.51
CA ALA A 192 -12.88 -0.05 6.52
C ALA A 192 -14.27 -0.47 7.01
N ILE A 193 -14.79 -1.62 6.54
CA ILE A 193 -16.05 -2.21 7.02
C ILE A 193 -15.98 -2.42 8.53
N ALA A 194 -14.95 -3.11 9.02
CA ALA A 194 -14.79 -3.40 10.45
C ALA A 194 -14.72 -2.12 11.30
N THR A 195 -14.00 -1.09 10.81
CA THR A 195 -13.83 0.18 11.50
C THR A 195 -15.14 0.97 11.53
N ALA A 196 -15.83 1.12 10.41
CA ALA A 196 -17.10 1.84 10.32
C ALA A 196 -18.19 1.17 11.19
N LYS A 197 -18.22 -0.17 11.23
CA LYS A 197 -19.09 -0.94 12.12
C LYS A 197 -18.80 -0.66 13.60
N ARG A 198 -17.52 -0.65 14.01
CA ARG A 198 -17.13 -0.32 15.39
C ARG A 198 -17.51 1.10 15.79
N LEU A 199 -17.50 2.04 14.85
CA LEU A 199 -17.97 3.41 15.07
C LEU A 199 -19.48 3.53 15.04
N GLY A 200 -20.22 2.46 14.80
CA GLY A 200 -21.68 2.40 14.87
C GLY A 200 -22.42 2.77 13.60
N ALA A 201 -21.74 2.90 12.46
CA ALA A 201 -22.38 3.14 11.18
C ALA A 201 -23.17 1.91 10.68
N GLN A 202 -24.21 2.16 9.87
CA GLN A 202 -24.89 1.14 9.09
C GLN A 202 -24.08 0.88 7.81
N VAL A 203 -23.35 -0.24 7.77
CA VAL A 203 -22.38 -0.52 6.71
C VAL A 203 -22.95 -1.46 5.66
N SER A 204 -22.78 -1.06 4.39
CA SER A 204 -22.96 -1.90 3.20
C SER A 204 -21.65 -1.95 2.42
N ALA A 205 -21.40 -3.04 1.70
CA ALA A 205 -20.22 -3.16 0.86
C ALA A 205 -20.55 -3.85 -0.46
N TYR A 206 -19.83 -3.47 -1.51
CA TYR A 206 -19.89 -4.08 -2.82
C TYR A 206 -18.50 -4.50 -3.29
N ASP A 207 -18.41 -5.66 -3.90
CA ASP A 207 -17.23 -6.13 -4.64
C ASP A 207 -17.68 -6.97 -5.83
N VAL A 208 -16.89 -6.95 -6.91
CA VAL A 208 -17.15 -7.75 -8.12
C VAL A 208 -16.93 -9.25 -7.90
N ARG A 209 -16.13 -9.63 -6.88
CA ARG A 209 -15.81 -11.02 -6.54
C ARG A 209 -16.86 -11.60 -5.60
N PRO A 210 -17.62 -12.62 -6.02
CA PRO A 210 -18.60 -13.26 -5.14
C PRO A 210 -17.99 -13.90 -3.89
N ALA A 211 -16.73 -14.37 -3.98
CA ALA A 211 -16.02 -15.05 -2.90
C ALA A 211 -15.85 -14.19 -1.63
N VAL A 212 -15.87 -12.85 -1.73
CA VAL A 212 -15.74 -11.97 -0.56
C VAL A 212 -17.04 -11.70 0.19
N LYS A 213 -18.20 -12.16 -0.32
CA LYS A 213 -19.52 -11.95 0.30
C LYS A 213 -19.57 -12.45 1.74
N GLU A 214 -19.09 -13.65 1.99
CA GLU A 214 -19.07 -14.23 3.35
C GLU A 214 -18.18 -13.44 4.30
N GLN A 215 -17.04 -12.92 3.80
CA GLN A 215 -16.13 -12.08 4.59
C GLN A 215 -16.80 -10.77 5.00
N VAL A 216 -17.51 -10.10 4.08
CA VAL A 216 -18.28 -8.88 4.36
C VAL A 216 -19.37 -9.16 5.40
N GLN A 217 -20.13 -10.23 5.23
CA GLN A 217 -21.21 -10.61 6.15
C GLN A 217 -20.69 -11.00 7.54
N SER A 218 -19.55 -11.67 7.63
CA SER A 218 -18.91 -12.03 8.90
C SER A 218 -18.50 -10.80 9.73
N LEU A 219 -18.23 -9.67 9.08
CA LEU A 219 -17.97 -8.38 9.72
C LEU A 219 -19.27 -7.63 10.12
N GLY A 220 -20.44 -8.22 9.88
CA GLY A 220 -21.75 -7.64 10.20
C GLY A 220 -22.20 -6.54 9.23
N ALA A 221 -21.64 -6.47 8.02
CA ALA A 221 -22.06 -5.56 6.97
C ALA A 221 -23.01 -6.25 5.98
N LYS A 222 -23.84 -5.45 5.30
CA LYS A 222 -24.69 -5.94 4.22
C LYS A 222 -23.90 -5.99 2.91
N PHE A 223 -23.84 -7.16 2.27
CA PHE A 223 -23.29 -7.25 0.93
C PHE A 223 -24.34 -6.78 -0.10
N VAL A 224 -23.93 -5.86 -0.98
CA VAL A 224 -24.77 -5.35 -2.07
C VAL A 224 -24.63 -6.30 -3.26
N GLU A 225 -25.71 -7.02 -3.56
CA GLU A 225 -25.75 -7.93 -4.71
C GLU A 225 -26.31 -7.18 -5.92
N LEU A 226 -25.55 -7.18 -7.01
CA LEU A 226 -26.00 -6.63 -8.28
C LEU A 226 -26.26 -7.82 -9.25
N PRO A 227 -27.31 -7.77 -10.09
CA PRO A 227 -27.60 -8.80 -11.08
C PRO A 227 -26.63 -8.69 -12.28
N LEU A 228 -25.36 -8.99 -12.04
CA LEU A 228 -24.27 -8.95 -13.01
C LEU A 228 -23.63 -10.34 -13.13
N GLU A 229 -23.17 -10.67 -14.33
CA GLU A 229 -22.40 -11.91 -14.54
C GLU A 229 -20.93 -11.69 -14.08
N THR A 230 -20.60 -12.22 -12.92
CA THR A 230 -19.29 -12.02 -12.25
C THR A 230 -18.41 -13.27 -12.24
N GLY A 231 -18.79 -14.34 -12.94
CA GLY A 231 -18.14 -15.66 -12.86
C GLY A 231 -16.64 -15.71 -13.18
N THR A 232 -16.06 -14.66 -13.81
CA THR A 232 -14.63 -14.56 -14.16
C THR A 232 -13.95 -13.33 -13.54
N SER A 233 -14.51 -12.76 -12.47
CA SER A 233 -14.09 -11.49 -11.91
C SER A 233 -12.86 -11.57 -10.96
N GLU A 234 -12.31 -12.76 -10.71
CA GLU A 234 -11.14 -12.97 -9.88
C GLU A 234 -9.90 -13.33 -10.70
N ALA A 235 -8.78 -12.69 -10.40
CA ALA A 235 -7.48 -12.95 -10.99
C ALA A 235 -6.58 -13.74 -10.01
N ALA A 236 -5.48 -14.27 -10.51
CA ALA A 236 -4.48 -14.93 -9.68
C ALA A 236 -4.01 -14.01 -8.52
N GLY A 237 -3.88 -14.57 -7.31
CA GLY A 237 -3.52 -13.82 -6.11
C GLY A 237 -4.70 -13.11 -5.43
N GLY A 238 -5.96 -13.42 -5.80
CA GLY A 238 -7.17 -12.90 -5.13
C GLY A 238 -7.49 -11.43 -5.41
N TYR A 239 -6.87 -10.83 -6.43
CA TYR A 239 -7.27 -9.51 -6.92
C TYR A 239 -8.51 -9.59 -7.82
N ALA A 240 -9.25 -8.48 -7.90
CA ALA A 240 -10.29 -8.35 -8.93
C ALA A 240 -9.64 -8.30 -10.31
N LYS A 241 -10.28 -8.95 -11.29
CA LYS A 241 -9.91 -8.86 -12.71
C LYS A 241 -10.53 -7.60 -13.32
N ALA A 242 -9.78 -6.95 -14.22
CA ALA A 242 -10.36 -5.87 -15.03
C ALA A 242 -11.47 -6.43 -15.91
N MET A 243 -12.62 -5.75 -15.91
CA MET A 243 -13.81 -6.10 -16.70
C MET A 243 -13.95 -5.17 -17.89
N GLY A 244 -14.83 -5.50 -18.83
CA GLY A 244 -15.11 -4.64 -19.98
C GLY A 244 -15.93 -3.39 -19.62
N GLU A 245 -15.89 -2.36 -20.46
CA GLU A 245 -16.60 -1.08 -20.21
C GLU A 245 -18.13 -1.25 -20.10
N GLU A 246 -18.73 -2.16 -20.86
CA GLU A 246 -20.15 -2.48 -20.76
C GLU A 246 -20.54 -3.00 -19.39
N PHE A 247 -19.70 -3.85 -18.79
CA PHE A 247 -19.88 -4.34 -17.42
C PHE A 247 -19.84 -3.17 -16.42
N TYR A 248 -18.84 -2.29 -16.54
CA TYR A 248 -18.73 -1.14 -15.67
C TYR A 248 -19.88 -0.14 -15.85
N ALA A 249 -20.39 0.06 -17.05
CA ALA A 249 -21.56 0.92 -17.30
C ALA A 249 -22.81 0.41 -16.57
N LYS A 250 -23.11 -0.89 -16.69
CA LYS A 250 -24.23 -1.52 -16.01
C LYS A 250 -24.05 -1.54 -14.49
N GLN A 251 -22.82 -1.77 -14.02
CA GLN A 251 -22.46 -1.71 -12.61
C GLN A 251 -22.74 -0.33 -12.02
N ARG A 252 -22.32 0.76 -12.69
CA ARG A 252 -22.56 2.14 -12.27
C ARG A 252 -24.05 2.45 -12.18
N GLU A 253 -24.85 2.04 -13.16
CA GLU A 253 -26.31 2.21 -13.15
C GLU A 253 -26.93 1.59 -11.87
N LEU A 254 -26.58 0.34 -11.58
CA LEU A 254 -27.12 -0.39 -10.44
C LEU A 254 -26.63 0.16 -9.09
N LEU A 255 -25.36 0.60 -9.01
CA LEU A 255 -24.79 1.23 -7.81
C LEU A 255 -25.39 2.61 -7.52
N GLY A 256 -25.92 3.32 -8.51
CA GLY A 256 -26.34 4.71 -8.37
C GLY A 256 -27.33 4.93 -7.24
N LYS A 257 -28.27 4.01 -7.00
CA LYS A 257 -29.24 4.10 -5.90
C LYS A 257 -28.58 3.93 -4.52
N VAL A 258 -27.63 3.01 -4.42
CA VAL A 258 -26.94 2.71 -3.16
C VAL A 258 -26.00 3.85 -2.77
N VAL A 259 -25.29 4.44 -3.76
CA VAL A 259 -24.45 5.61 -3.57
C VAL A 259 -25.28 6.81 -3.11
N ALA A 260 -26.40 7.10 -3.79
CA ALA A 260 -27.28 8.23 -3.47
C ALA A 260 -27.87 8.15 -2.04
N ASP A 261 -28.08 6.94 -1.51
CA ASP A 261 -28.61 6.71 -0.15
C ASP A 261 -27.53 6.69 0.93
N SER A 262 -26.24 6.81 0.56
CA SER A 262 -25.11 6.77 1.48
C SER A 262 -24.72 8.15 2.00
N ASP A 263 -24.30 8.22 3.27
CA ASP A 263 -23.71 9.42 3.89
C ASP A 263 -22.17 9.41 3.74
N ILE A 264 -21.57 8.21 3.70
CA ILE A 264 -20.14 7.97 3.46
C ILE A 264 -19.98 6.94 2.34
N VAL A 265 -19.08 7.22 1.39
CA VAL A 265 -18.60 6.22 0.41
C VAL A 265 -17.08 6.11 0.53
N ILE A 266 -16.57 4.91 0.71
CA ILE A 266 -15.12 4.65 0.72
C ILE A 266 -14.79 3.77 -0.49
N CYS A 267 -13.98 4.29 -1.40
CA CYS A 267 -13.56 3.62 -2.62
C CYS A 267 -12.18 3.00 -2.41
N THR A 268 -12.08 1.68 -2.62
CA THR A 268 -10.83 0.92 -2.44
C THR A 268 -10.53 -0.02 -3.62
N ALA A 269 -11.22 0.15 -4.75
CA ALA A 269 -11.08 -0.75 -5.89
C ALA A 269 -9.81 -0.40 -6.69
N LEU A 270 -8.75 -1.17 -6.49
CA LEU A 270 -7.46 -1.03 -7.16
C LEU A 270 -7.01 -2.38 -7.75
N ILE A 271 -6.46 -2.31 -8.96
CA ILE A 271 -5.73 -3.41 -9.59
C ILE A 271 -4.27 -2.95 -9.73
N PRO A 272 -3.30 -3.66 -9.15
CA PRO A 272 -1.89 -3.24 -9.20
C PRO A 272 -1.39 -3.01 -10.63
N GLY A 273 -0.68 -1.90 -10.85
CA GLY A 273 -0.12 -1.52 -12.15
C GLY A 273 -1.14 -1.12 -13.22
N GLN A 274 -2.41 -0.87 -12.85
CA GLN A 274 -3.45 -0.42 -13.77
C GLN A 274 -4.14 0.84 -13.25
N LYS A 275 -4.77 1.57 -14.17
CA LYS A 275 -5.66 2.68 -13.82
C LYS A 275 -6.88 2.14 -13.05
N ALA A 276 -7.29 2.84 -12.01
CA ALA A 276 -8.48 2.48 -11.23
C ALA A 276 -9.76 2.58 -12.08
N PRO A 277 -10.71 1.63 -11.93
CA PRO A 277 -12.00 1.74 -12.60
C PRO A 277 -12.84 2.85 -11.97
N VAL A 278 -13.53 3.63 -12.80
CA VAL A 278 -14.51 4.61 -12.33
C VAL A 278 -15.78 3.87 -11.92
N LEU A 279 -16.12 3.91 -10.64
CA LEU A 279 -17.30 3.26 -10.05
C LEU A 279 -18.37 4.26 -9.64
N VAL A 280 -17.97 5.49 -9.28
CA VAL A 280 -18.88 6.58 -8.87
C VAL A 280 -18.73 7.71 -9.89
N THR A 281 -19.79 7.98 -10.64
CA THR A 281 -19.81 9.07 -11.62
C THR A 281 -20.20 10.39 -10.96
N ARG A 282 -19.89 11.50 -11.62
CA ARG A 282 -20.32 12.83 -11.19
C ARG A 282 -21.81 12.93 -11.00
N GLU A 283 -22.61 12.29 -11.87
CA GLU A 283 -24.07 12.24 -11.75
C GLU A 283 -24.53 11.49 -10.49
N MET A 284 -23.83 10.41 -10.11
CA MET A 284 -24.12 9.70 -8.85
C MET A 284 -23.80 10.57 -7.64
N VAL A 285 -22.69 11.31 -7.67
CA VAL A 285 -22.32 12.26 -6.61
C VAL A 285 -23.38 13.31 -6.44
N SER A 286 -23.88 13.93 -7.52
CA SER A 286 -24.90 14.96 -7.49
C SER A 286 -26.24 14.49 -6.91
N ARG A 287 -26.47 13.17 -6.84
CA ARG A 287 -27.65 12.56 -6.22
C ARG A 287 -27.49 12.26 -4.73
N MET A 288 -26.27 12.36 -4.20
CA MET A 288 -26.02 12.18 -2.76
C MET A 288 -26.57 13.38 -1.99
N ARG A 289 -26.78 13.18 -0.69
CA ARG A 289 -27.20 14.28 0.20
C ARG A 289 -26.07 15.29 0.38
N PRO A 290 -26.34 16.61 0.33
CA PRO A 290 -25.34 17.60 0.72
C PRO A 290 -24.78 17.31 2.11
N GLY A 291 -23.46 17.47 2.28
CA GLY A 291 -22.74 17.10 3.49
C GLY A 291 -22.29 15.63 3.52
N SER A 292 -22.61 14.80 2.51
CA SER A 292 -22.04 13.46 2.39
C SER A 292 -20.54 13.53 2.03
N VAL A 293 -19.82 12.45 2.32
CA VAL A 293 -18.36 12.38 2.14
C VAL A 293 -17.99 11.15 1.32
N ILE A 294 -17.12 11.33 0.34
CA ILE A 294 -16.47 10.26 -0.43
C ILE A 294 -14.97 10.29 -0.09
N VAL A 295 -14.40 9.15 0.28
CA VAL A 295 -12.95 8.97 0.39
C VAL A 295 -12.50 8.02 -0.70
N ASP A 296 -11.75 8.54 -1.66
CA ASP A 296 -11.23 7.78 -2.80
C ASP A 296 -9.77 7.40 -2.58
N MET A 297 -9.54 6.20 -2.09
CA MET A 297 -8.20 5.65 -1.85
C MET A 297 -7.47 5.27 -3.16
N ALA A 298 -8.16 5.35 -4.30
CA ALA A 298 -7.60 5.07 -5.61
C ALA A 298 -7.23 6.34 -6.39
N ALA A 299 -7.33 7.52 -5.78
CA ALA A 299 -7.12 8.82 -6.43
C ALA A 299 -5.78 8.91 -7.16
N GLU A 300 -4.68 8.41 -6.56
CA GLU A 300 -3.34 8.37 -7.18
C GLU A 300 -3.31 7.58 -8.51
N ARG A 301 -4.22 6.61 -8.68
CA ARG A 301 -4.32 5.76 -9.87
C ARG A 301 -5.48 6.15 -10.79
N GLY A 302 -5.91 7.40 -10.75
CA GLY A 302 -6.98 7.94 -11.58
C GLY A 302 -8.35 7.93 -10.94
N GLY A 303 -8.49 7.40 -9.73
CA GLY A 303 -9.69 7.45 -8.89
C GLY A 303 -10.80 6.47 -9.28
N ASN A 304 -11.54 6.03 -8.25
CA ASN A 304 -12.80 5.32 -8.43
C ASN A 304 -14.00 6.29 -8.52
N CYS A 305 -13.82 7.55 -8.12
CA CYS A 305 -14.82 8.59 -8.16
C CYS A 305 -14.45 9.68 -9.17
N GLU A 306 -15.36 10.01 -10.09
CA GLU A 306 -15.18 11.15 -10.99
C GLU A 306 -15.09 12.45 -10.19
N GLY A 307 -14.05 13.22 -10.49
CA GLY A 307 -13.77 14.48 -9.79
C GLY A 307 -12.87 14.31 -8.56
N SER A 308 -12.47 13.09 -8.18
CA SER A 308 -11.43 12.93 -7.17
C SER A 308 -10.06 13.38 -7.72
N ALA A 309 -9.26 14.03 -6.86
CA ALA A 309 -7.92 14.48 -7.19
C ALA A 309 -6.94 14.02 -6.09
N PRO A 310 -5.72 13.58 -6.46
CA PRO A 310 -4.71 13.13 -5.50
C PRO A 310 -4.37 14.22 -4.48
N ASP A 311 -4.42 13.88 -3.19
CA ASP A 311 -4.14 14.74 -2.04
C ASP A 311 -4.95 16.05 -1.99
N ASP A 312 -6.09 16.09 -2.68
CA ASP A 312 -6.95 17.25 -2.72
C ASP A 312 -8.36 16.96 -2.17
N THR A 313 -9.08 18.03 -1.87
CA THR A 313 -10.49 18.03 -1.42
C THR A 313 -11.34 18.75 -2.45
N VAL A 314 -12.20 18.01 -3.13
CA VAL A 314 -13.12 18.56 -4.12
C VAL A 314 -14.54 18.56 -3.56
N ILE A 315 -15.30 19.61 -3.81
CA ILE A 315 -16.73 19.70 -3.42
C ILE A 315 -17.58 19.75 -4.68
N ILE A 316 -18.51 18.79 -4.80
CA ILE A 316 -19.48 18.72 -5.91
C ILE A 316 -20.88 18.68 -5.30
N ASP A 317 -21.72 19.66 -5.60
CA ASP A 317 -23.11 19.76 -5.13
C ASP A 317 -23.26 19.56 -3.60
N GLY A 318 -22.29 20.06 -2.83
CA GLY A 318 -22.26 19.95 -1.38
C GLY A 318 -21.75 18.61 -0.85
N VAL A 319 -21.29 17.70 -1.71
CA VAL A 319 -20.61 16.45 -1.34
C VAL A 319 -19.12 16.67 -1.34
N THR A 320 -18.45 16.29 -0.26
CA THR A 320 -16.98 16.40 -0.11
C THR A 320 -16.31 15.13 -0.62
N ILE A 321 -15.42 15.27 -1.59
CA ILE A 321 -14.60 14.17 -2.15
C ILE A 321 -13.17 14.37 -1.70
N LEU A 322 -12.62 13.41 -1.01
CA LEU A 322 -11.25 13.39 -0.48
C LEU A 322 -10.45 12.34 -1.25
N GLY A 323 -9.31 12.73 -1.81
CA GLY A 323 -8.43 11.85 -2.59
C GLY A 323 -7.07 11.57 -1.91
N PRO A 324 -7.03 11.07 -0.66
CA PRO A 324 -5.77 10.88 0.05
C PRO A 324 -4.91 9.78 -0.59
N THR A 325 -3.63 10.04 -0.80
CA THR A 325 -2.70 9.09 -1.45
C THR A 325 -1.86 8.29 -0.46
N ASN A 326 -1.65 8.78 0.78
CA ASN A 326 -0.73 8.16 1.74
C ASN A 326 -1.31 7.97 3.15
N LEU A 327 -2.54 7.45 3.25
CA LEU A 327 -3.25 7.24 4.52
C LEU A 327 -2.46 6.37 5.53
N ALA A 328 -1.65 5.43 5.04
CA ALA A 328 -0.83 4.58 5.89
C ALA A 328 0.23 5.38 6.66
N ALA A 329 0.81 6.43 6.06
CA ALA A 329 1.79 7.31 6.70
C ALA A 329 1.17 8.24 7.76
N GLU A 330 -0.14 8.39 7.80
CA GLU A 330 -0.82 9.19 8.84
C GLU A 330 -0.92 8.45 10.21
N VAL A 331 -0.62 7.15 10.23
CA VAL A 331 -0.53 6.33 11.45
C VAL A 331 0.89 5.73 11.55
N PRO A 332 1.95 6.56 11.53
CA PRO A 332 3.30 6.12 11.22
C PRO A 332 3.88 5.13 12.23
N CYS A 333 3.53 5.21 13.50
CA CYS A 333 4.04 4.32 14.54
C CYS A 333 3.69 2.85 14.23
N HIS A 334 2.40 2.52 14.12
CA HIS A 334 1.95 1.14 13.90
C HIS A 334 2.25 0.65 12.48
N THR A 335 2.13 1.53 11.49
CA THR A 335 2.47 1.19 10.10
C THR A 335 3.95 0.85 9.94
N SER A 336 4.85 1.59 10.61
CA SER A 336 6.27 1.28 10.63
C SER A 336 6.56 -0.03 11.37
N GLN A 337 5.87 -0.33 12.47
CA GLN A 337 6.02 -1.61 13.17
C GLN A 337 5.65 -2.80 12.29
N LEU A 338 4.54 -2.71 11.54
CA LEU A 338 4.12 -3.76 10.62
C LEU A 338 5.08 -3.87 9.44
N TYR A 339 5.46 -2.74 8.84
CA TYR A 339 6.41 -2.70 7.73
C TYR A 339 7.76 -3.28 8.14
N ALA A 340 8.29 -2.88 9.31
CA ALA A 340 9.55 -3.39 9.84
C ALA A 340 9.53 -4.91 10.04
N LYS A 341 8.40 -5.48 10.45
CA LYS A 341 8.24 -6.92 10.56
C LYS A 341 8.25 -7.60 9.19
N ASN A 342 7.55 -7.01 8.20
CA ASN A 342 7.54 -7.54 6.84
C ASN A 342 8.95 -7.54 6.23
N ILE A 343 9.64 -6.38 6.25
CA ILE A 343 10.97 -6.25 5.63
C ILE A 343 12.03 -7.07 6.36
N ALA A 344 11.96 -7.18 7.70
CA ALA A 344 12.86 -8.03 8.47
C ALA A 344 12.68 -9.52 8.14
N THR A 345 11.43 -9.96 7.96
CA THR A 345 11.14 -11.33 7.52
C THR A 345 11.64 -11.57 6.10
N PHE A 346 11.46 -10.62 5.20
CA PHE A 346 11.94 -10.69 3.83
C PHE A 346 13.47 -10.75 3.77
N LEU A 347 14.18 -9.85 4.46
CA LEU A 347 15.65 -9.87 4.48
C LEU A 347 16.19 -11.15 5.14
N GLY A 348 15.54 -11.65 6.20
CA GLY A 348 15.86 -12.94 6.80
C GLY A 348 15.70 -14.10 5.80
N HIS A 349 14.67 -14.07 4.96
CA HIS A 349 14.48 -15.04 3.88
C HIS A 349 15.60 -14.94 2.83
N LEU A 350 15.93 -13.71 2.37
CA LEU A 350 17.05 -13.50 1.45
C LEU A 350 18.37 -14.06 2.01
N ALA A 351 18.60 -13.90 3.32
CA ALA A 351 19.79 -14.44 4.00
C ALA A 351 19.87 -15.97 3.90
N THR A 352 18.73 -16.68 3.91
CA THR A 352 18.70 -18.14 3.69
C THR A 352 18.91 -18.55 2.23
N CYS A 353 18.67 -17.64 1.28
CA CYS A 353 18.82 -17.86 -0.15
C CYS A 353 20.21 -17.47 -0.69
N GLY A 354 21.19 -17.22 0.20
CA GLY A 354 22.58 -16.92 -0.19
C GLY A 354 22.86 -15.44 -0.45
N PHE A 355 22.07 -14.54 0.16
CA PHE A 355 22.30 -13.09 0.06
C PHE A 355 23.77 -12.71 0.35
N PRO A 356 24.40 -11.78 -0.41
CA PRO A 356 23.82 -10.95 -1.49
C PRO A 356 23.78 -11.61 -2.89
N GLU A 357 24.40 -12.77 -3.06
CA GLU A 357 24.44 -13.52 -4.34
C GLU A 357 23.26 -14.49 -4.44
N ILE A 358 22.05 -13.95 -4.47
CA ILE A 358 20.81 -14.71 -4.39
C ILE A 358 20.65 -15.65 -5.58
N ALA A 359 20.42 -16.95 -5.28
CA ALA A 359 20.05 -17.94 -6.27
C ALA A 359 18.64 -17.65 -6.84
N ALA A 360 18.50 -17.73 -8.16
CA ALA A 360 17.24 -17.47 -8.86
C ALA A 360 16.15 -18.54 -8.66
N ASP A 361 16.46 -19.63 -7.94
CA ASP A 361 15.58 -20.79 -7.82
C ASP A 361 14.41 -20.58 -6.85
N ASP A 362 14.52 -19.62 -5.92
CA ASP A 362 13.45 -19.31 -5.00
C ASP A 362 12.44 -18.32 -5.62
N GLU A 363 11.15 -18.69 -5.60
CA GLU A 363 10.06 -17.91 -6.19
C GLU A 363 9.94 -16.51 -5.57
N ILE A 364 10.11 -16.37 -4.24
CA ILE A 364 10.02 -15.08 -3.56
C ILE A 364 11.18 -14.18 -4.00
N CYS A 365 12.38 -14.71 -4.02
CA CYS A 365 13.58 -13.99 -4.45
C CYS A 365 13.47 -13.55 -5.92
N ARG A 366 13.06 -14.47 -6.80
CA ARG A 366 12.92 -14.22 -8.23
C ARG A 366 11.84 -13.16 -8.51
N ASP A 367 10.68 -13.30 -7.90
CA ASP A 367 9.52 -12.45 -8.19
C ASP A 367 9.65 -11.05 -7.58
N THR A 368 10.52 -10.87 -6.58
CA THR A 368 10.79 -9.55 -5.99
C THR A 368 12.01 -8.85 -6.55
N LEU A 369 12.90 -9.56 -7.24
CA LEU A 369 14.12 -9.01 -7.82
C LEU A 369 13.79 -8.21 -9.08
N VAL A 370 13.91 -6.90 -9.00
CA VAL A 370 13.62 -5.97 -10.11
C VAL A 370 14.85 -5.74 -10.97
N ALA A 371 16.01 -5.47 -10.34
CA ALA A 371 17.25 -5.11 -11.04
C ALA A 371 18.45 -5.80 -10.42
N LYS A 372 19.37 -6.26 -11.28
CA LYS A 372 20.66 -6.85 -10.91
C LYS A 372 21.63 -6.76 -12.10
N GLY A 373 22.93 -6.58 -11.83
CA GLY A 373 23.98 -6.62 -12.87
C GLY A 373 23.83 -5.54 -13.95
N GLY A 374 23.38 -4.35 -13.58
CA GLY A 374 23.25 -3.20 -14.47
C GLY A 374 21.98 -3.17 -15.32
N GLN A 375 21.03 -4.08 -15.10
CA GLN A 375 19.81 -4.16 -15.92
C GLN A 375 18.59 -4.57 -15.11
N ILE A 376 17.39 -4.23 -15.62
CA ILE A 376 16.14 -4.78 -15.13
C ILE A 376 16.08 -6.26 -15.48
N VAL A 377 15.80 -7.12 -14.48
CA VAL A 377 15.73 -8.57 -14.64
C VAL A 377 14.31 -9.13 -14.53
N HIS A 378 13.39 -8.42 -13.85
CA HIS A 378 12.02 -8.88 -13.64
C HIS A 378 11.19 -8.82 -14.94
N PRO A 379 10.57 -9.93 -15.41
CA PRO A 379 9.93 -10.02 -16.72
C PRO A 379 8.84 -8.97 -16.95
N LYS A 380 7.91 -8.83 -15.99
CA LYS A 380 6.80 -7.85 -16.09
C LYS A 380 7.28 -6.40 -16.09
N VAL A 381 8.37 -6.10 -15.36
CA VAL A 381 8.96 -4.75 -15.34
C VAL A 381 9.66 -4.47 -16.66
N ARG A 382 10.33 -5.44 -17.24
CA ARG A 382 10.91 -5.33 -18.59
C ARG A 382 9.85 -5.05 -19.64
N GLU A 383 8.75 -5.79 -19.60
CA GLU A 383 7.60 -5.56 -20.49
C GLU A 383 7.07 -4.12 -20.38
N ARG A 384 6.89 -3.62 -19.14
CA ARG A 384 6.44 -2.24 -18.89
C ARG A 384 7.45 -1.18 -19.34
N ALA A 385 8.73 -1.50 -19.26
CA ALA A 385 9.82 -0.64 -19.74
C ALA A 385 10.05 -0.72 -21.26
N GLY A 386 9.29 -1.53 -22.00
CA GLY A 386 9.49 -1.77 -23.44
C GLY A 386 10.80 -2.51 -23.76
N LEU A 387 11.35 -3.29 -22.82
CA LEU A 387 12.58 -4.04 -22.98
C LEU A 387 12.29 -5.48 -23.44
N ALA A 388 13.12 -6.00 -24.31
CA ALA A 388 13.03 -7.41 -24.74
C ALA A 388 13.18 -8.38 -23.53
N PRO A 389 12.54 -9.56 -23.54
CA PRO A 389 12.80 -10.59 -22.57
C PRO A 389 14.29 -10.88 -22.44
N LEU A 390 14.76 -11.29 -21.26
CA LEU A 390 16.13 -11.77 -21.10
C LEU A 390 16.25 -13.14 -21.80
N GLU A 391 17.32 -13.35 -22.50
CA GLU A 391 17.66 -14.68 -23.01
C GLU A 391 17.90 -15.59 -21.77
N GLU A 392 17.18 -16.70 -21.72
CA GLU A 392 17.49 -17.75 -20.74
C GLU A 392 18.92 -18.23 -21.02
N LYS A 393 19.81 -17.99 -20.07
CA LYS A 393 21.13 -18.63 -20.17
C LYS A 393 20.91 -20.13 -20.01
N PRO A 394 21.43 -20.95 -20.95
CA PRO A 394 21.31 -22.41 -20.92
C PRO A 394 21.91 -23.05 -19.67
#